data_22a3f3b48c2b836f8db7c643b568fe11
#
_entry.id   22a3f3b48c2b836f8db7c643b568fe11
#
_cell.length_a   1.000
_cell.length_b   1.000
_cell.length_c   1.000
_cell.angle_alpha   90.00
_cell.angle_beta   90.00
_cell.angle_gamma   90.00
#
_symmetry.space_group_name_H-M   'P 1'
#
loop_
_entity.id
_entity.type
_entity.pdbx_description
1 polymer ?
#
loop_
_entity_poly.entity_id
_entity_poly.type
_entity_poly.pdbx_seq_one_letter_code
_entity_poly.pdbx_strand_id
1 'polypeptide(L)'
;MCIRDRRYAAEEFGIKTWKDLNKHKAKFATIETGNRGRLIGCPVAGWNCHDQKRLDLLGIDFQADELGTEAAAIAEAKAAYMRKEPFMLYLWSPHWFFGEFDMVGVQLPEHKVCDPDTFTEKGNWKDCGTKGWPATGWAKDYTMNYGNPATFAKSEHADAKKFFENMSLQNIDQAKMLVEVDIKKRPVKEVVKEWLDNNPDKWKPWLK
;
A
#
# COMPACT_ATOMS: atom_id res chain seq x y z
N MET A 1 1.26 -0.47 3.96
CA MET A 1 1.28 -1.46 2.88
C MET A 1 0.32 -2.58 3.21
N CYS A 2 -0.42 -3.10 2.25
CA CYS A 2 -1.48 -4.07 2.50
C CYS A 2 -1.48 -5.13 1.40
N ILE A 3 -1.81 -6.35 1.76
CA ILE A 3 -2.26 -7.35 0.79
C ILE A 3 -3.64 -6.90 0.33
N ARG A 4 -3.87 -6.85 -0.96
CA ARG A 4 -5.10 -6.39 -1.58
C ARG A 4 -5.71 -7.50 -2.41
N ASP A 5 -7.02 -7.56 -2.39
CA ASP A 5 -7.83 -8.42 -3.24
C ASP A 5 -8.84 -7.56 -3.99
N ARG A 6 -9.33 -8.08 -5.06
CA ARG A 6 -10.41 -7.50 -5.84
C ARG A 6 -11.71 -7.51 -5.02
N ARG A 7 -12.42 -6.39 -4.95
CA ARG A 7 -13.59 -6.25 -4.06
C ARG A 7 -14.60 -7.38 -4.24
N TYR A 8 -15.01 -7.68 -5.47
CA TYR A 8 -16.05 -8.69 -5.67
C TYR A 8 -15.59 -10.10 -5.27
N ALA A 9 -14.30 -10.46 -5.45
CA ALA A 9 -13.80 -11.76 -5.02
C ALA A 9 -13.72 -11.83 -3.49
N ALA A 10 -13.29 -10.76 -2.84
CA ALA A 10 -13.28 -10.68 -1.39
C ALA A 10 -14.70 -10.78 -0.80
N GLU A 11 -15.68 -10.13 -1.42
CA GLU A 11 -17.09 -10.19 -1.01
C GLU A 11 -17.71 -11.57 -1.27
N GLU A 12 -17.49 -12.14 -2.46
CA GLU A 12 -17.98 -13.47 -2.83
C GLU A 12 -17.46 -14.57 -1.90
N PHE A 13 -16.17 -14.49 -1.54
CA PHE A 13 -15.53 -15.49 -0.67
C PHE A 13 -15.61 -15.13 0.82
N GLY A 14 -16.10 -13.94 1.16
CA GLY A 14 -16.17 -13.47 2.54
C GLY A 14 -14.80 -13.19 3.16
N ILE A 15 -13.81 -12.83 2.34
CA ILE A 15 -12.44 -12.54 2.81
C ILE A 15 -12.40 -11.13 3.40
N LYS A 16 -12.14 -11.05 4.69
CA LYS A 16 -11.98 -9.79 5.44
C LYS A 16 -10.60 -9.68 6.06
N THR A 17 -10.11 -10.80 6.55
CA THR A 17 -8.85 -10.89 7.29
C THR A 17 -7.95 -11.97 6.70
N TRP A 18 -6.69 -11.92 7.06
CA TRP A 18 -5.71 -12.94 6.69
C TRP A 18 -6.10 -14.37 7.09
N LYS A 19 -6.93 -14.54 8.13
CA LYS A 19 -7.41 -15.86 8.61
C LYS A 19 -8.36 -16.53 7.62
N ASP A 20 -8.98 -15.76 6.77
CA ASP A 20 -9.95 -16.25 5.79
C ASP A 20 -9.27 -16.83 4.54
N LEU A 21 -8.02 -16.43 4.28
CA LEU A 21 -7.31 -16.73 3.02
C LEU A 21 -7.13 -18.24 2.78
N ASN A 22 -6.72 -19.00 3.80
CA ASN A 22 -6.44 -20.43 3.63
C ASN A 22 -7.65 -21.24 3.17
N LYS A 23 -8.86 -20.82 3.54
CA LYS A 23 -10.10 -21.49 3.10
C LYS A 23 -10.31 -21.39 1.60
N HIS A 24 -9.77 -20.36 0.99
CA HIS A 24 -10.00 -20.03 -0.42
C HIS A 24 -8.72 -20.08 -1.27
N LYS A 25 -7.60 -20.55 -0.71
CA LYS A 25 -6.29 -20.55 -1.37
C LYS A 25 -6.32 -21.15 -2.78
N ALA A 26 -7.11 -22.20 -2.99
CA ALA A 26 -7.26 -22.85 -4.31
C ALA A 26 -7.85 -21.92 -5.39
N LYS A 27 -8.60 -20.87 -4.99
CA LYS A 27 -9.13 -19.87 -5.93
C LYS A 27 -8.05 -18.90 -6.43
N PHE A 28 -6.96 -18.80 -5.69
CA PHE A 28 -5.81 -17.95 -5.98
C PHE A 28 -4.60 -18.74 -6.46
N ALA A 29 -4.72 -20.05 -6.59
CA ALA A 29 -3.65 -20.92 -7.03
C ALA A 29 -3.41 -20.80 -8.54
N THR A 30 -2.15 -20.95 -8.93
CA THR A 30 -1.73 -21.05 -10.34
C THR A 30 -1.01 -22.39 -10.58
N ILE A 31 -0.67 -22.66 -11.82
CA ILE A 31 0.12 -23.87 -12.15
C ILE A 31 1.44 -23.88 -11.38
N GLU A 32 2.08 -22.71 -11.24
CA GLU A 32 3.38 -22.53 -10.58
C GLU A 32 3.28 -22.70 -9.06
N THR A 33 2.17 -22.31 -8.45
CA THR A 33 1.99 -22.40 -7.00
C THR A 33 1.37 -23.72 -6.54
N GLY A 34 0.89 -24.52 -7.47
CA GLY A 34 0.29 -25.84 -7.19
C GLY A 34 -0.94 -25.72 -6.29
N ASN A 35 -0.84 -26.25 -5.06
CA ASN A 35 -1.93 -26.22 -4.09
C ASN A 35 -1.93 -24.98 -3.17
N ARG A 36 -0.96 -24.08 -3.32
CA ARG A 36 -0.87 -22.84 -2.55
C ARG A 36 -1.55 -21.70 -3.30
N GLY A 37 -2.15 -20.77 -2.57
CA GLY A 37 -2.59 -19.52 -3.18
C GLY A 37 -1.38 -18.70 -3.67
N ARG A 38 -1.60 -17.78 -4.58
CA ARG A 38 -0.57 -16.89 -5.11
C ARG A 38 -0.75 -15.48 -4.57
N LEU A 39 0.35 -14.89 -4.10
CA LEU A 39 0.48 -13.46 -3.86
C LEU A 39 1.40 -12.88 -4.93
N ILE A 40 0.90 -11.94 -5.74
CA ILE A 40 1.75 -11.07 -6.55
C ILE A 40 2.46 -10.15 -5.57
N GLY A 41 3.70 -10.49 -5.27
CA GLY A 41 4.48 -9.91 -4.18
C GLY A 41 5.11 -8.58 -4.54
N CYS A 42 5.81 -8.05 -3.57
CA CYS A 42 6.61 -6.85 -3.68
C CYS A 42 7.73 -7.03 -4.71
N PRO A 43 7.96 -6.07 -5.62
CA PRO A 43 9.04 -6.17 -6.59
C PRO A 43 10.42 -6.20 -5.90
N VAL A 44 11.28 -7.10 -6.33
CA VAL A 44 12.61 -7.28 -5.73
C VAL A 44 13.58 -6.14 -6.02
N ALA A 45 13.39 -5.43 -7.12
CA ALA A 45 14.26 -4.30 -7.50
C ALA A 45 14.01 -3.08 -6.60
N GLY A 46 14.92 -2.85 -5.66
CA GLY A 46 14.88 -1.70 -4.76
C GLY A 46 13.95 -1.83 -3.54
N TRP A 47 13.29 -2.96 -3.35
CA TRP A 47 12.37 -3.21 -2.25
C TRP A 47 12.75 -4.47 -1.49
N ASN A 48 12.59 -4.44 -0.17
CA ASN A 48 12.89 -5.57 0.70
C ASN A 48 11.68 -5.87 1.59
N CYS A 49 10.64 -6.44 1.00
CA CYS A 49 9.34 -6.62 1.67
C CYS A 49 9.24 -7.90 2.48
N HIS A 50 10.02 -8.92 2.13
CA HIS A 50 10.00 -10.24 2.77
C HIS A 50 8.60 -10.89 2.82
N ASP A 51 7.85 -10.79 1.73
CA ASP A 51 6.46 -11.24 1.68
C ASP A 51 6.32 -12.72 2.00
N GLN A 52 7.12 -13.60 1.40
CA GLN A 52 7.06 -15.03 1.71
C GLN A 52 7.24 -15.32 3.18
N LYS A 53 8.21 -14.66 3.82
CA LYS A 53 8.47 -14.87 5.24
C LYS A 53 7.30 -14.44 6.11
N ARG A 54 6.62 -13.35 5.72
CA ARG A 54 5.40 -12.87 6.40
C ARG A 54 4.26 -13.85 6.26
N LEU A 55 4.04 -14.38 5.06
CA LEU A 55 3.03 -15.41 4.82
C LEU A 55 3.28 -16.65 5.71
N ASP A 56 4.51 -17.11 5.73
CA ASP A 56 4.90 -18.31 6.51
C ASP A 56 4.69 -18.09 8.04
N LEU A 57 5.08 -16.92 8.56
CA LEU A 57 4.91 -16.58 9.97
C LEU A 57 3.45 -16.42 10.39
N LEU A 58 2.60 -15.97 9.48
CA LEU A 58 1.15 -15.85 9.69
C LEU A 58 0.40 -17.16 9.43
N GLY A 59 1.09 -18.20 8.97
CA GLY A 59 0.47 -19.48 8.59
C GLY A 59 -0.45 -19.34 7.38
N ILE A 60 -0.17 -18.37 6.48
CA ILE A 60 -0.92 -18.17 5.25
C ILE A 60 -0.30 -19.06 4.17
N ASP A 61 -1.06 -20.05 3.70
CA ASP A 61 -0.60 -21.05 2.70
C ASP A 61 -0.66 -20.48 1.28
N PHE A 62 0.11 -19.40 1.09
CA PHE A 62 0.31 -18.72 -0.18
C PHE A 62 1.79 -18.69 -0.51
N GLN A 63 2.08 -18.63 -1.79
CA GLN A 63 3.40 -18.40 -2.33
C GLN A 63 3.48 -16.95 -2.81
N ALA A 64 4.49 -16.20 -2.31
CA ALA A 64 4.80 -14.89 -2.84
C ALA A 64 5.59 -15.05 -4.15
N ASP A 65 5.08 -14.46 -5.21
CA ASP A 65 5.72 -14.36 -6.49
C ASP A 65 6.30 -12.95 -6.63
N GLU A 66 7.58 -12.83 -6.34
CA GLU A 66 8.31 -11.56 -6.32
C GLU A 66 8.81 -11.24 -7.73
N LEU A 67 8.02 -10.49 -8.48
CA LEU A 67 8.37 -10.07 -9.83
C LEU A 67 9.50 -9.03 -9.81
N GLY A 68 10.27 -8.97 -10.91
CA GLY A 68 11.47 -8.13 -10.98
C GLY A 68 11.19 -6.63 -10.86
N THR A 69 10.00 -6.15 -11.25
CA THR A 69 9.64 -4.73 -11.25
C THR A 69 8.19 -4.50 -10.82
N GLU A 70 7.89 -3.31 -10.30
CA GLU A 70 6.54 -2.87 -10.03
C GLU A 70 5.66 -2.94 -11.30
N ALA A 71 6.20 -2.49 -12.43
CA ALA A 71 5.46 -2.49 -13.69
C ALA A 71 5.01 -3.90 -14.10
N ALA A 72 5.83 -4.93 -13.87
CA ALA A 72 5.46 -6.32 -14.11
C ALA A 72 4.35 -6.79 -13.16
N ALA A 73 4.46 -6.50 -11.87
CA ALA A 73 3.44 -6.84 -10.87
C ALA A 73 2.09 -6.19 -11.19
N ILE A 74 2.11 -4.92 -11.56
CA ILE A 74 0.92 -4.17 -11.94
C ILE A 74 0.30 -4.69 -13.25
N ALA A 75 1.12 -5.02 -14.26
CA ALA A 75 0.64 -5.56 -15.53
C ALA A 75 -0.08 -6.89 -15.31
N GLU A 76 0.46 -7.74 -14.47
CA GLU A 76 -0.14 -9.03 -14.15
C GLU A 76 -1.44 -8.88 -13.34
N ALA A 77 -1.45 -8.04 -12.31
CA ALA A 77 -2.64 -7.74 -11.54
C ALA A 77 -3.77 -7.15 -12.44
N LYS A 78 -3.41 -6.24 -13.36
CA LYS A 78 -4.33 -5.69 -14.36
C LYS A 78 -4.89 -6.77 -15.28
N ALA A 79 -4.05 -7.66 -15.78
CA ALA A 79 -4.50 -8.76 -16.63
C ALA A 79 -5.47 -9.69 -15.88
N ALA A 80 -5.17 -10.08 -14.65
CA ALA A 80 -6.07 -10.87 -13.81
C ALA A 80 -7.39 -10.12 -13.53
N TYR A 81 -7.32 -8.81 -13.25
CA TYR A 81 -8.50 -7.97 -13.06
C TYR A 81 -9.41 -7.99 -14.29
N MET A 82 -8.86 -7.83 -15.48
CA MET A 82 -9.62 -7.81 -16.74
C MET A 82 -10.26 -9.18 -17.05
N ARG A 83 -9.59 -10.28 -16.72
CA ARG A 83 -10.14 -11.65 -16.87
C ARG A 83 -11.14 -12.02 -15.79
N LYS A 84 -11.38 -11.14 -14.82
CA LYS A 84 -12.22 -11.40 -13.65
C LYS A 84 -11.73 -12.58 -12.79
N GLU A 85 -10.43 -12.82 -12.76
CA GLU A 85 -9.80 -13.83 -11.91
C GLU A 85 -9.52 -13.26 -10.52
N PRO A 86 -9.67 -14.05 -9.45
CA PRO A 86 -9.22 -13.67 -8.13
C PRO A 86 -7.69 -13.53 -8.09
N PHE A 87 -7.18 -12.49 -7.43
CA PHE A 87 -5.76 -12.33 -7.23
C PHE A 87 -5.47 -11.58 -5.95
N MET A 88 -4.33 -11.86 -5.34
CA MET A 88 -3.77 -11.13 -4.22
C MET A 88 -2.57 -10.33 -4.69
N LEU A 89 -2.51 -9.05 -4.31
CA LEU A 89 -1.45 -8.13 -4.72
C LEU A 89 -0.86 -7.41 -3.51
N TYR A 90 0.46 -7.37 -3.41
CA TYR A 90 1.14 -6.42 -2.56
C TYR A 90 1.12 -5.03 -3.21
N LEU A 91 0.56 -4.05 -2.51
CA LEU A 91 0.54 -2.67 -3.01
C LEU A 91 0.39 -1.68 -1.85
N TRP A 92 0.98 -0.51 -2.00
CA TRP A 92 0.87 0.60 -1.04
C TRP A 92 -0.19 1.61 -1.50
N SER A 93 -0.61 2.48 -0.59
CA SER A 93 -1.52 3.58 -0.88
C SER A 93 -0.91 4.89 -0.33
N PRO A 94 -1.00 6.01 -1.07
CA PRO A 94 -1.73 6.19 -2.33
C PRO A 94 -1.02 5.60 -3.55
N HIS A 95 -1.78 5.06 -4.48
CA HIS A 95 -1.30 4.54 -5.76
C HIS A 95 -2.42 4.67 -6.81
N TRP A 96 -2.08 5.00 -8.08
CA TRP A 96 -3.05 5.18 -9.15
C TRP A 96 -3.96 3.96 -9.37
N PHE A 97 -3.46 2.75 -9.10
CA PHE A 97 -4.20 1.51 -9.24
C PHE A 97 -5.53 1.52 -8.47
N PHE A 98 -5.55 2.14 -7.27
CA PHE A 98 -6.77 2.28 -6.48
C PHE A 98 -7.72 3.38 -6.97
N GLY A 99 -7.26 4.24 -7.86
CA GLY A 99 -8.11 5.21 -8.54
C GLY A 99 -8.84 4.62 -9.73
N GLU A 100 -8.31 3.54 -10.32
CA GLU A 100 -8.83 2.88 -11.52
C GLU A 100 -9.52 1.54 -11.22
N PHE A 101 -8.99 0.78 -10.26
CA PHE A 101 -9.47 -0.58 -9.94
C PHE A 101 -10.03 -0.65 -8.52
N ASP A 102 -11.19 -1.30 -8.40
CA ASP A 102 -11.85 -1.47 -7.11
C ASP A 102 -11.23 -2.63 -6.33
N MET A 103 -10.37 -2.28 -5.38
CA MET A 103 -9.60 -3.19 -4.56
C MET A 103 -9.93 -3.01 -3.08
N VAL A 104 -9.92 -4.09 -2.32
CA VAL A 104 -10.05 -4.08 -0.87
C VAL A 104 -8.78 -4.57 -0.18
N GLY A 105 -8.52 -4.03 1.00
CA GLY A 105 -7.41 -4.50 1.83
C GLY A 105 -7.83 -5.73 2.64
N VAL A 106 -7.04 -6.80 2.57
CA VAL A 106 -7.16 -7.90 3.53
C VAL A 106 -6.50 -7.46 4.84
N GLN A 107 -7.26 -7.46 5.92
CA GLN A 107 -6.75 -7.03 7.21
C GLN A 107 -5.72 -8.04 7.73
N LEU A 108 -4.49 -7.57 7.91
CA LEU A 108 -3.42 -8.29 8.62
C LEU A 108 -3.48 -7.99 10.12
N PRO A 109 -2.78 -8.77 10.96
CA PRO A 109 -2.62 -8.42 12.37
C PRO A 109 -2.05 -7.02 12.52
N GLU A 110 -2.39 -6.36 13.62
CA GLU A 110 -1.81 -5.06 13.95
C GLU A 110 -0.28 -5.14 14.00
N HIS A 111 0.36 -4.12 13.44
CA HIS A 111 1.81 -4.03 13.50
C HIS A 111 2.25 -3.89 14.97
N LYS A 112 3.13 -4.78 15.39
CA LYS A 112 3.81 -4.67 16.67
C LYS A 112 5.25 -4.31 16.40
N VAL A 113 5.68 -3.22 16.96
CA VAL A 113 7.10 -2.88 17.03
C VAL A 113 7.70 -3.90 17.98
N CYS A 114 8.69 -4.64 17.54
CA CYS A 114 9.54 -5.40 18.42
C CYS A 114 10.32 -4.39 19.27
N ASP A 115 10.51 -4.70 20.52
CA ASP A 115 11.11 -3.81 21.51
C ASP A 115 12.13 -2.84 20.88
N PRO A 116 11.84 -1.51 20.86
CA PRO A 116 12.74 -0.55 20.24
C PRO A 116 14.13 -0.54 20.85
N ASP A 117 14.28 -0.95 22.13
CA ASP A 117 15.56 -1.00 22.82
C ASP A 117 16.43 -2.19 22.36
N THR A 118 15.83 -3.19 21.73
CA THR A 118 16.54 -4.33 21.14
C THR A 118 16.73 -4.19 19.62
N PHE A 119 16.17 -3.14 19.02
CA PHE A 119 16.36 -2.83 17.62
C PHE A 119 17.76 -2.23 17.40
N THR A 120 18.66 -3.03 16.89
CA THR A 120 19.95 -2.55 16.41
C THR A 120 19.91 -2.40 14.89
N GLU A 121 20.79 -1.54 14.34
CA GLU A 121 20.97 -1.40 12.88
C GLU A 121 21.25 -2.74 12.17
N LYS A 122 21.67 -3.75 12.91
CA LYS A 122 21.88 -5.13 12.43
C LYS A 122 20.64 -6.00 12.51
N GLY A 123 19.48 -5.42 12.85
CA GLY A 123 18.21 -6.16 12.88
C GLY A 123 18.16 -7.25 13.95
N ASN A 124 18.62 -6.96 15.16
CA ASN A 124 18.50 -7.90 16.28
C ASN A 124 17.05 -7.91 16.81
N TRP A 125 16.26 -8.76 16.23
CA TRP A 125 14.84 -8.95 16.52
C TRP A 125 14.60 -10.04 17.55
N LYS A 126 15.44 -10.18 18.56
CA LYS A 126 15.44 -11.32 19.51
C LYS A 126 14.08 -11.58 20.14
N ASP A 127 13.29 -10.55 20.40
CA ASP A 127 12.01 -10.65 21.08
C ASP A 127 10.79 -10.63 20.15
N CYS A 128 11.02 -10.66 18.84
CA CYS A 128 9.99 -10.55 17.83
C CYS A 128 9.49 -11.89 17.28
N GLY A 129 9.49 -12.93 18.06
CA GLY A 129 9.11 -14.27 17.62
C GLY A 129 10.23 -15.03 16.92
N THR A 130 9.92 -16.18 16.39
CA THR A 130 10.91 -17.07 15.80
C THR A 130 11.74 -16.39 14.73
N LYS A 131 13.04 -16.28 14.95
CA LYS A 131 14.04 -15.82 13.99
C LYS A 131 13.95 -14.32 13.60
N GLY A 132 13.49 -13.48 14.49
CA GLY A 132 13.63 -12.04 14.34
C GLY A 132 12.62 -11.32 13.44
N TRP A 133 11.49 -11.93 13.12
CA TRP A 133 10.40 -11.33 12.36
C TRP A 133 9.07 -11.47 13.07
N PRO A 134 8.31 -10.38 13.27
CA PRO A 134 7.01 -10.48 13.88
C PRO A 134 5.99 -11.07 12.89
N ALA A 135 5.13 -11.95 13.37
CA ALA A 135 3.92 -12.38 12.67
C ALA A 135 2.88 -11.27 12.70
N THR A 136 3.18 -10.14 12.07
CA THR A 136 2.36 -8.92 12.12
C THR A 136 2.15 -8.35 10.73
N GLY A 137 1.20 -7.42 10.63
CA GLY A 137 1.04 -6.57 9.47
C GLY A 137 2.20 -5.59 9.28
N TRP A 138 2.12 -4.80 8.23
CA TRP A 138 3.06 -3.72 7.94
C TRP A 138 2.83 -2.55 8.90
N ALA A 139 3.89 -1.83 9.24
CA ALA A 139 3.79 -0.54 9.89
C ALA A 139 2.97 0.43 9.03
N LYS A 140 2.26 1.34 9.68
CA LYS A 140 1.66 2.47 8.97
C LYS A 140 2.76 3.43 8.58
N ASP A 141 2.84 3.70 7.29
CA ASP A 141 3.67 4.76 6.74
C ASP A 141 2.79 5.96 6.38
N TYR A 142 3.40 7.13 6.41
CA TYR A 142 2.73 8.38 6.08
C TYR A 142 3.52 9.09 4.99
N THR A 143 2.81 9.63 4.00
CA THR A 143 3.37 10.66 3.14
C THR A 143 3.42 11.95 3.92
N MET A 144 4.58 12.61 3.95
CA MET A 144 4.81 13.80 4.76
C MET A 144 5.29 14.96 3.91
N ASN A 145 4.91 16.16 4.32
CA ASN A 145 5.49 17.37 3.77
C ASN A 145 6.81 17.68 4.48
N TYR A 146 7.84 18.00 3.73
CA TYR A 146 9.14 18.39 4.26
C TYR A 146 9.43 19.84 3.92
N GLY A 147 10.00 20.57 4.87
CA GLY A 147 10.40 21.96 4.69
C GLY A 147 11.74 22.24 5.37
N ASN A 148 12.48 23.23 4.87
CA ASN A 148 13.70 23.66 5.50
C ASN A 148 13.38 24.44 6.80
N PRO A 149 13.84 23.99 7.99
CA PRO A 149 13.54 24.65 9.25
C PRO A 149 14.00 26.13 9.28
N ALA A 150 15.15 26.45 8.70
CA ALA A 150 15.65 27.83 8.65
C ALA A 150 14.77 28.76 7.80
N THR A 151 14.15 28.24 6.73
CA THR A 151 13.19 28.98 5.92
C THR A 151 11.90 29.21 6.70
N PHE A 152 11.35 28.18 7.31
CA PHE A 152 10.11 28.28 8.08
C PHE A 152 10.25 28.97 9.46
N ALA A 153 11.46 29.24 9.92
CA ALA A 153 11.66 30.09 11.09
C ALA A 153 11.47 31.59 10.82
N LYS A 154 11.49 32.01 9.56
CA LYS A 154 11.29 33.39 9.19
C LYS A 154 9.83 33.78 9.24
N SER A 155 9.51 34.93 9.84
CA SER A 155 8.15 35.46 9.99
C SER A 155 7.44 35.66 8.64
N GLU A 156 8.15 36.02 7.59
CA GLU A 156 7.65 36.19 6.24
C GLU A 156 7.09 34.91 5.61
N HIS A 157 7.44 33.71 6.16
CA HIS A 157 6.98 32.43 5.71
C HIS A 157 6.00 31.74 6.67
N ALA A 158 5.48 32.48 7.66
CA ALA A 158 4.58 31.93 8.68
C ALA A 158 3.31 31.31 8.07
N ASP A 159 2.72 31.98 7.08
CA ASP A 159 1.50 31.47 6.41
C ASP A 159 1.80 30.22 5.58
N ALA A 160 2.94 30.20 4.89
CA ALA A 160 3.36 29.01 4.13
C ALA A 160 3.61 27.82 5.07
N LYS A 161 4.29 28.05 6.21
CA LYS A 161 4.50 27.04 7.23
C LYS A 161 3.18 26.47 7.72
N LYS A 162 2.24 27.32 8.09
CA LYS A 162 0.91 26.95 8.58
C LYS A 162 0.13 26.15 7.54
N PHE A 163 0.19 26.57 6.27
CA PHE A 163 -0.40 25.81 5.17
C PHE A 163 0.14 24.39 5.08
N PHE A 164 1.47 24.21 5.11
CA PHE A 164 2.09 22.89 5.06
C PHE A 164 1.78 22.03 6.28
N GLU A 165 1.65 22.62 7.48
CA GLU A 165 1.29 21.91 8.70
C GLU A 165 -0.16 21.43 8.68
N ASN A 166 -1.08 22.19 8.06
CA ASN A 166 -2.49 21.85 7.95
C ASN A 166 -2.82 20.97 6.74
N MET A 167 -1.93 20.90 5.74
CA MET A 167 -2.20 20.20 4.50
C MET A 167 -2.36 18.70 4.73
N SER A 168 -3.51 18.17 4.36
CA SER A 168 -3.83 16.74 4.43
C SER A 168 -4.66 16.30 3.23
N LEU A 169 -4.12 15.40 2.43
CA LEU A 169 -4.79 14.80 1.28
C LEU A 169 -5.22 13.37 1.59
N GLN A 170 -6.46 13.06 1.25
CA GLN A 170 -6.95 11.69 1.35
C GLN A 170 -6.28 10.80 0.28
N ASN A 171 -5.93 9.58 0.64
CA ASN A 171 -5.29 8.63 -0.28
C ASN A 171 -6.10 8.42 -1.57
N ILE A 172 -7.43 8.42 -1.48
CA ILE A 172 -8.29 8.24 -2.66
C ILE A 172 -8.26 9.45 -3.59
N ASP A 173 -8.16 10.67 -3.06
CA ASP A 173 -8.04 11.87 -3.88
C ASP A 173 -6.69 11.87 -4.61
N GLN A 174 -5.61 11.51 -3.91
CA GLN A 174 -4.29 11.34 -4.53
C GLN A 174 -4.31 10.24 -5.62
N ALA A 175 -4.88 9.07 -5.32
CA ALA A 175 -4.97 7.98 -6.28
C ALA A 175 -5.70 8.39 -7.57
N LYS A 176 -6.81 9.13 -7.46
CA LYS A 176 -7.54 9.65 -8.61
C LYS A 176 -6.73 10.66 -9.43
N MET A 177 -6.03 11.59 -8.76
CA MET A 177 -5.14 12.52 -9.45
C MET A 177 -3.98 11.81 -10.14
N LEU A 178 -3.43 10.77 -9.51
CA LEU A 178 -2.38 9.93 -10.11
C LEU A 178 -2.87 9.20 -11.38
N VAL A 179 -4.14 8.77 -11.44
CA VAL A 179 -4.70 8.21 -12.69
C VAL A 179 -4.64 9.26 -13.82
N GLU A 180 -5.06 10.49 -13.53
CA GLU A 180 -5.06 11.55 -14.53
C GLU A 180 -3.63 11.89 -15.03
N VAL A 181 -2.66 11.92 -14.11
CA VAL A 181 -1.28 12.27 -14.42
C VAL A 181 -0.51 11.08 -15.03
N ASP A 182 -0.50 9.93 -14.34
CA ASP A 182 0.38 8.82 -14.69
C ASP A 182 -0.19 7.95 -15.81
N ILE A 183 -1.51 7.82 -15.88
CA ILE A 183 -2.16 6.97 -16.89
C ILE A 183 -2.62 7.81 -18.08
N LYS A 184 -3.37 8.89 -17.83
CA LYS A 184 -3.92 9.75 -18.91
C LYS A 184 -2.93 10.81 -19.40
N LYS A 185 -1.74 10.91 -18.77
CA LYS A 185 -0.65 11.83 -19.17
C LYS A 185 -1.03 13.31 -19.18
N ARG A 186 -1.99 13.69 -18.35
CA ARG A 186 -2.39 15.08 -18.19
C ARG A 186 -1.33 15.88 -17.41
N PRO A 187 -1.16 17.17 -17.70
CA PRO A 187 -0.26 18.03 -16.95
C PRO A 187 -0.67 18.12 -15.47
N VAL A 188 0.28 17.93 -14.57
CA VAL A 188 0.04 17.97 -13.11
C VAL A 188 -0.69 19.24 -12.67
N LYS A 189 -0.29 20.41 -13.20
CA LYS A 189 -0.90 21.70 -12.83
C LYS A 189 -2.39 21.77 -13.18
N GLU A 190 -2.80 21.21 -14.29
CA GLU A 190 -4.21 21.17 -14.70
C GLU A 190 -5.03 20.27 -13.78
N VAL A 191 -4.51 19.07 -13.49
CA VAL A 191 -5.17 18.11 -12.63
C VAL A 191 -5.32 18.64 -11.20
N VAL A 192 -4.27 19.26 -10.67
CA VAL A 192 -4.31 19.89 -9.33
C VAL A 192 -5.28 21.07 -9.31
N LYS A 193 -5.26 21.92 -10.33
CA LYS A 193 -6.20 23.04 -10.43
C LYS A 193 -7.64 22.56 -10.45
N GLU A 194 -7.96 21.58 -11.27
CA GLU A 194 -9.29 20.99 -11.35
C GLU A 194 -9.73 20.39 -10.01
N TRP A 195 -8.82 19.70 -9.32
CA TRP A 195 -9.11 19.15 -7.99
C TRP A 195 -9.40 20.26 -6.97
N LEU A 196 -8.60 21.34 -6.96
CA LEU A 196 -8.81 22.49 -6.07
C LEU A 196 -10.15 23.17 -6.36
N ASP A 197 -10.48 23.41 -7.64
CA ASP A 197 -11.73 24.04 -8.05
C ASP A 197 -12.95 23.22 -7.59
N ASN A 198 -12.86 21.89 -7.63
CA ASN A 198 -13.95 20.97 -7.28
C ASN A 198 -14.03 20.59 -5.81
N ASN A 199 -13.02 20.89 -4.99
CA ASN A 199 -12.95 20.47 -3.59
C ASN A 199 -12.57 21.62 -2.62
N PRO A 200 -13.23 22.80 -2.71
CA PRO A 200 -12.86 23.95 -1.87
C PRO A 200 -13.05 23.70 -0.38
N ASP A 201 -13.97 22.84 0.00
CA ASP A 201 -14.24 22.39 1.36
C ASP A 201 -13.09 21.58 1.97
N LYS A 202 -12.32 20.88 1.14
CA LYS A 202 -11.18 20.07 1.59
C LYS A 202 -9.92 20.89 1.81
N TRP A 203 -9.60 21.84 0.93
CA TRP A 203 -8.33 22.56 0.98
C TRP A 203 -8.38 23.93 1.64
N LYS A 204 -9.54 24.64 1.63
CA LYS A 204 -9.65 25.94 2.32
C LYS A 204 -9.30 25.89 3.81
N PRO A 205 -9.60 24.81 4.56
CA PRO A 205 -9.15 24.68 5.94
C PRO A 205 -7.62 24.73 6.11
N TRP A 206 -6.84 24.40 5.09
CA TRP A 206 -5.37 24.44 5.15
C TRP A 206 -4.81 25.85 5.26
N LEU A 207 -5.61 26.86 4.87
CA LEU A 207 -5.25 28.28 4.94
C LEU A 207 -5.51 28.90 6.34
N LYS A 208 -6.14 28.17 7.24
CA LYS A 208 -6.48 28.62 8.60
C LYS A 208 -5.45 28.13 9.58
#